data_5cc80c097456a5ed289b60a40ea07598
#
_entry.id   5cc80c097456a5ed289b60a40ea07598
#
_cell.length_a   1.000
_cell.length_b   1.000
_cell.length_c   1.000
_cell.angle_alpha   90.00
_cell.angle_beta   90.00
_cell.angle_gamma   90.00
#
_symmetry.space_group_name_H-M   'P 1'
#
loop_
_entity.id
_entity.type
_entity.pdbx_description
1 polymer ?
#
loop_
_entity_poly.entity_id
_entity_poly.type
_entity_poly.pdbx_seq_one_letter_code
_entity_poly.pdbx_strand_id
1 'polypeptide(L)'
;MLIGFGCTVPAVMSTRTLPSDRDRRMTILLTPFMSCTAKLPIYGFVVSAFFPRRSWLIITGLYLLGIVTGMLAAFLFKNTLFQGEAVPFVMELPNYRFPGARNVCQLLWDKSKDFLHRAFSVILIATIVVWFLKSFDFQFNLVEESQQSMLAAISGLLVPLMRPIGLGDWRIVTSLVSGFMAKESVVSVMKTLFAGDVASIGTLSAACMLVFSLLYTPCVAAVAAIRREMGGKWSVCVVLWQCALAWFMALLVHLIGMMAGLA
;
A
#
# COMPACT_ATOMS: atom_id res chain seq x y z
N MET A 1 6.73 10.56 -9.66
CA MET A 1 5.44 10.09 -9.11
C MET A 1 4.68 9.14 -10.03
N LEU A 2 4.63 9.35 -11.34
CA LEU A 2 3.92 8.45 -12.28
C LEU A 2 4.32 6.98 -12.15
N ILE A 3 5.61 6.69 -11.94
CA ILE A 3 6.10 5.32 -11.71
C ILE A 3 5.42 4.64 -10.50
N GLY A 4 4.95 5.44 -9.52
CA GLY A 4 4.24 4.96 -8.34
C GLY A 4 2.92 4.26 -8.62
N PHE A 5 2.26 4.57 -9.74
CA PHE A 5 1.07 3.85 -10.19
C PHE A 5 1.39 2.42 -10.63
N GLY A 6 2.60 2.15 -11.09
CA GLY A 6 3.06 0.78 -11.36
C GLY A 6 3.47 0.09 -10.06
N CYS A 7 4.56 0.56 -9.44
CA CYS A 7 5.07 0.00 -8.19
C CYS A 7 5.78 1.06 -7.37
N THR A 8 5.52 1.08 -6.06
CA THR A 8 6.12 2.02 -5.11
C THR A 8 7.65 1.83 -5.00
N VAL A 9 8.15 0.60 -5.10
CA VAL A 9 9.58 0.30 -4.94
C VAL A 9 10.45 1.01 -5.99
N PRO A 10 10.23 0.82 -7.31
CA PRO A 10 11.02 1.54 -8.32
C PRO A 10 10.76 3.05 -8.28
N ALA A 11 9.56 3.49 -7.89
CA ALA A 11 9.28 4.90 -7.75
C ALA A 11 10.13 5.56 -6.64
N VAL A 12 10.28 4.90 -5.49
CA VAL A 12 11.17 5.34 -4.41
C VAL A 12 12.63 5.33 -4.86
N MET A 13 13.06 4.27 -5.54
CA MET A 13 14.44 4.19 -6.05
C MET A 13 14.76 5.25 -7.11
N SER A 14 13.78 5.62 -7.95
CA SER A 14 13.97 6.66 -8.97
C SER A 14 14.14 8.06 -8.39
N THR A 15 13.77 8.29 -7.13
CA THR A 15 13.97 9.60 -6.48
C THR A 15 15.43 9.98 -6.31
N ARG A 16 16.36 9.04 -6.48
CA ARG A 16 17.82 9.30 -6.47
C ARG A 16 18.27 10.24 -7.58
N THR A 17 17.47 10.39 -8.64
CA THR A 17 17.76 11.32 -9.74
C THR A 17 17.39 12.77 -9.41
N LEU A 18 16.70 13.00 -8.31
CA LEU A 18 16.31 14.36 -7.89
C LEU A 18 17.52 15.10 -7.27
N PRO A 19 17.79 16.33 -7.69
CA PRO A 19 18.96 17.09 -7.24
C PRO A 19 18.83 17.61 -5.80
N SER A 20 17.60 17.79 -5.31
CA SER A 20 17.30 18.30 -3.97
C SER A 20 16.96 17.19 -3.00
N ASP A 21 17.66 17.09 -1.87
CA ASP A 21 17.34 16.14 -0.80
C ASP A 21 15.94 16.39 -0.21
N ARG A 22 15.51 17.64 -0.19
CA ARG A 22 14.16 18.03 0.23
C ARG A 22 13.10 17.42 -0.69
N ASP A 23 13.23 17.64 -1.98
CA ASP A 23 12.27 17.18 -2.98
C ASP A 23 12.28 15.65 -3.07
N ARG A 24 13.46 15.04 -2.92
CA ARG A 24 13.62 13.59 -2.82
C ARG A 24 12.84 13.02 -1.65
N ARG A 25 13.03 13.54 -0.43
CA ARG A 25 12.33 13.07 0.77
C ARG A 25 10.83 13.28 0.65
N MET A 26 10.40 14.46 0.20
CA MET A 26 8.99 14.76 -0.04
C MET A 26 8.36 13.80 -1.06
N THR A 27 9.04 13.53 -2.17
CA THR A 27 8.57 12.59 -3.18
C THR A 27 8.45 11.16 -2.63
N ILE A 28 9.40 10.71 -1.81
CA ILE A 28 9.34 9.38 -1.16
C ILE A 28 8.12 9.29 -0.23
N LEU A 29 7.83 10.33 0.55
CA LEU A 29 6.67 10.36 1.46
C LEU A 29 5.33 10.35 0.72
N LEU A 30 5.27 10.92 -0.47
CA LEU A 30 4.05 11.03 -1.26
C LEU A 30 3.81 9.83 -2.18
N THR A 31 4.86 9.12 -2.57
CA THR A 31 4.77 7.98 -3.50
C THR A 31 3.78 6.89 -3.04
N PRO A 32 3.67 6.50 -1.77
CA PRO A 32 2.74 5.46 -1.33
C PRO A 32 1.25 5.81 -1.43
N PHE A 33 0.90 7.09 -1.60
CA PHE A 33 -0.49 7.52 -1.85
C PHE A 33 -0.96 7.12 -3.25
N MET A 34 -0.03 6.91 -4.18
CA MET A 34 -0.38 6.44 -5.51
C MET A 34 -0.84 4.98 -5.45
N SER A 35 -1.94 4.69 -6.16
CA SER A 35 -2.47 3.32 -6.26
C SER A 35 -1.56 2.48 -7.14
N CYS A 36 -0.76 1.60 -6.55
CA CYS A 36 0.07 0.66 -7.31
C CYS A 36 -0.77 -0.48 -7.92
N THR A 37 -0.24 -1.15 -8.93
CA THR A 37 -0.92 -2.27 -9.62
C THR A 37 -1.30 -3.42 -8.69
N ALA A 38 -0.57 -3.64 -7.59
CA ALA A 38 -0.90 -4.68 -6.61
C ALA A 38 -2.19 -4.39 -5.81
N LYS A 39 -2.70 -3.16 -5.81
CA LYS A 39 -3.99 -2.80 -5.19
C LYS A 39 -5.17 -3.09 -6.11
N LEU A 40 -4.97 -3.15 -7.44
CA LEU A 40 -6.04 -3.38 -8.41
C LEU A 40 -6.83 -4.67 -8.18
N PRO A 41 -6.20 -5.84 -7.90
CA PRO A 41 -6.94 -7.06 -7.59
C PRO A 41 -7.87 -6.91 -6.38
N ILE A 42 -7.46 -6.14 -5.35
CA ILE A 42 -8.30 -5.88 -4.16
C ILE A 42 -9.53 -5.06 -4.58
N TYR A 43 -9.32 -3.98 -5.33
CA TYR A 43 -10.41 -3.14 -5.83
C TYR A 43 -11.35 -3.95 -6.72
N GLY A 44 -10.81 -4.69 -7.69
CA GLY A 44 -11.60 -5.52 -8.60
C GLY A 44 -12.42 -6.55 -7.85
N PHE A 45 -11.86 -7.25 -6.88
CA PHE A 45 -12.53 -8.27 -6.09
C PHE A 45 -13.67 -7.69 -5.24
N VAL A 46 -13.41 -6.65 -4.45
CA VAL A 46 -14.43 -6.05 -3.58
C VAL A 46 -15.50 -5.32 -4.39
N VAL A 47 -15.11 -4.56 -5.42
CA VAL A 47 -16.04 -3.80 -6.24
C VAL A 47 -16.93 -4.71 -7.08
N SER A 48 -16.41 -5.82 -7.61
CA SER A 48 -17.23 -6.79 -8.36
C SER A 48 -18.26 -7.51 -7.47
N ALA A 49 -17.92 -7.74 -6.19
CA ALA A 49 -18.83 -8.40 -5.26
C ALA A 49 -19.97 -7.47 -4.78
N PHE A 50 -19.66 -6.22 -4.48
CA PHE A 50 -20.62 -5.30 -3.83
C PHE A 50 -21.22 -4.24 -4.75
N PHE A 51 -20.50 -3.83 -5.80
CA PHE A 51 -20.87 -2.71 -6.66
C PHE A 51 -20.78 -3.02 -8.16
N PRO A 52 -21.38 -4.10 -8.68
CA PRO A 52 -21.19 -4.55 -10.07
C PRO A 52 -21.66 -3.53 -11.12
N ARG A 53 -22.73 -2.78 -10.83
CA ARG A 53 -23.30 -1.80 -11.77
C ARG A 53 -22.48 -0.50 -11.92
N ARG A 54 -21.65 -0.15 -10.94
CA ARG A 54 -20.88 1.12 -10.90
C ARG A 54 -19.38 0.90 -10.67
N SER A 55 -18.87 -0.25 -11.04
CA SER A 55 -17.49 -0.67 -10.77
C SER A 55 -16.46 0.34 -11.27
N TRP A 56 -16.63 0.85 -12.48
CA TRP A 56 -15.72 1.81 -13.09
C TRP A 56 -15.69 3.15 -12.33
N LEU A 57 -16.86 3.65 -11.90
CA LEU A 57 -16.95 4.90 -11.12
C LEU A 57 -16.20 4.79 -9.78
N ILE A 58 -16.36 3.67 -9.07
CA ILE A 58 -15.75 3.46 -7.77
C ILE A 58 -14.24 3.32 -7.90
N ILE A 59 -13.76 2.54 -8.88
CA ILE A 59 -12.32 2.40 -9.12
C ILE A 59 -11.70 3.75 -9.49
N THR A 60 -12.32 4.49 -10.41
CA THR A 60 -11.86 5.84 -10.77
C THR A 60 -11.87 6.78 -9.57
N GLY A 61 -12.94 6.74 -8.77
CA GLY A 61 -13.07 7.51 -7.54
C GLY A 61 -11.95 7.21 -6.52
N LEU A 62 -11.59 5.93 -6.35
CA LEU A 62 -10.46 5.54 -5.49
C LEU A 62 -9.13 6.10 -5.99
N TYR A 63 -8.88 6.06 -7.31
CA TYR A 63 -7.67 6.66 -7.86
C TYR A 63 -7.63 8.17 -7.64
N LEU A 64 -8.74 8.86 -7.89
CA LEU A 64 -8.86 10.31 -7.64
C LEU A 64 -8.69 10.64 -6.15
N LEU A 65 -9.30 9.85 -5.26
CA LEU A 65 -9.16 10.01 -3.82
C LEU A 65 -7.69 9.88 -3.38
N GLY A 66 -6.96 8.90 -3.92
CA GLY A 66 -5.53 8.73 -3.65
C GLY A 66 -4.70 9.94 -4.11
N ILE A 67 -4.97 10.46 -5.30
CA ILE A 67 -4.29 11.63 -5.85
C ILE A 67 -4.59 12.87 -5.00
N VAL A 68 -5.87 13.13 -4.68
CA VAL A 68 -6.29 14.28 -3.87
C VAL A 68 -5.68 14.22 -2.47
N THR A 69 -5.73 13.04 -1.83
CA THR A 69 -5.12 12.84 -0.51
C THR A 69 -3.60 13.06 -0.56
N GLY A 70 -2.95 12.58 -1.63
CA GLY A 70 -1.53 12.82 -1.86
C GLY A 70 -1.20 14.30 -2.05
N MET A 71 -2.03 15.06 -2.78
CA MET A 71 -1.85 16.52 -2.95
C MET A 71 -2.03 17.26 -1.63
N LEU A 72 -3.05 16.91 -0.84
CA LEU A 72 -3.27 17.50 0.49
C LEU A 72 -2.10 17.22 1.43
N ALA A 73 -1.61 15.97 1.44
CA ALA A 73 -0.44 15.59 2.20
C ALA A 73 0.82 16.35 1.74
N ALA A 74 0.99 16.57 0.43
CA ALA A 74 2.08 17.37 -0.13
C ALA A 74 2.04 18.81 0.37
N PHE A 75 0.85 19.42 0.34
CA PHE A 75 0.64 20.78 0.83
C PHE A 75 0.94 20.89 2.33
N LEU A 76 0.48 19.93 3.12
CA LEU A 76 0.75 19.86 4.55
C LEU A 76 2.26 19.72 4.83
N PHE A 77 2.94 18.78 4.17
CA PHE A 77 4.37 18.56 4.38
C PHE A 77 5.23 19.73 3.91
N LYS A 78 4.84 20.41 2.83
CA LYS A 78 5.54 21.61 2.35
C LYS A 78 5.54 22.71 3.41
N ASN A 79 4.42 22.88 4.11
CA ASN A 79 4.24 23.98 5.06
C ASN A 79 4.77 23.64 6.47
N THR A 80 4.91 22.36 6.82
CA THR A 80 5.29 21.92 8.17
C THR A 80 6.70 21.33 8.25
N LEU A 81 6.99 20.29 7.46
CA LEU A 81 8.24 19.52 7.56
C LEU A 81 9.36 20.03 6.65
N PHE A 82 8.99 20.54 5.48
CA PHE A 82 9.93 20.89 4.42
C PHE A 82 9.80 22.36 4.03
N GLN A 83 9.95 23.25 5.01
CA GLN A 83 10.01 24.69 4.79
C GLN A 83 11.34 25.05 4.11
N GLY A 84 11.32 25.96 3.15
CA GLY A 84 12.48 26.45 2.41
C GLY A 84 12.17 26.71 0.94
N GLU A 85 13.03 27.46 0.29
CA GLU A 85 12.90 27.75 -1.14
C GLU A 85 13.26 26.54 -2.00
N ALA A 86 12.58 26.41 -3.13
CA ALA A 86 12.92 25.43 -4.13
C ALA A 86 14.32 25.77 -4.70
N VAL A 87 15.23 24.83 -4.65
CA VAL A 87 16.56 25.00 -5.29
C VAL A 87 16.31 25.13 -6.79
N PRO A 88 16.71 26.24 -7.44
CA PRO A 88 16.56 26.36 -8.88
C PRO A 88 17.35 25.24 -9.57
N PHE A 89 16.64 24.47 -10.38
CA PHE A 89 17.22 23.40 -11.16
C PHE A 89 17.94 24.03 -12.36
N VAL A 90 19.21 24.38 -12.16
CA VAL A 90 20.08 24.82 -13.24
C VAL A 90 20.94 23.62 -13.63
N MET A 91 20.58 22.95 -14.70
CA MET A 91 21.39 21.90 -15.31
C MET A 91 21.96 22.43 -16.62
N GLU A 92 23.27 22.46 -16.74
CA GLU A 92 23.91 22.68 -18.03
C GLU A 92 23.48 21.54 -18.96
N LEU A 93 22.90 21.90 -20.10
CA LEU A 93 22.48 20.92 -21.09
C LEU A 93 23.74 20.26 -21.69
N PRO A 94 23.99 18.97 -21.43
CA PRO A 94 25.09 18.28 -22.06
C PRO A 94 24.88 18.26 -23.58
N ASN A 95 25.98 18.30 -24.35
CA ASN A 95 25.91 18.15 -25.79
C ASN A 95 25.12 16.92 -26.18
N TYR A 96 24.10 17.10 -27.03
CA TYR A 96 23.26 16.02 -27.51
C TYR A 96 24.09 14.96 -28.23
N ARG A 97 24.13 13.74 -27.68
CA ARG A 97 24.74 12.58 -28.32
C ARG A 97 23.71 11.45 -28.38
N PHE A 98 23.59 10.83 -29.53
CA PHE A 98 22.76 9.63 -29.64
C PHE A 98 23.29 8.54 -28.69
N PRO A 99 22.45 8.00 -27.80
CA PRO A 99 22.86 6.93 -26.93
C PRO A 99 23.16 5.66 -27.72
N GLY A 100 24.34 5.07 -27.51
CA GLY A 100 24.70 3.80 -28.15
C GLY A 100 23.78 2.68 -27.66
N ALA A 101 23.16 1.95 -28.57
CA ALA A 101 22.18 0.89 -28.26
C ALA A 101 22.74 -0.16 -27.26
N ARG A 102 24.01 -0.53 -27.40
CA ARG A 102 24.68 -1.46 -26.49
C ARG A 102 24.74 -0.95 -25.06
N ASN A 103 25.09 0.32 -24.86
CA ASN A 103 25.19 0.93 -23.53
C ASN A 103 23.80 1.05 -22.89
N VAL A 104 22.77 1.39 -23.67
CA VAL A 104 21.39 1.46 -23.19
C VAL A 104 20.91 0.08 -22.77
N CYS A 105 21.09 -0.95 -23.60
CA CYS A 105 20.70 -2.32 -23.26
C CYS A 105 21.43 -2.84 -22.01
N GLN A 106 22.72 -2.57 -21.89
CA GLN A 106 23.50 -2.98 -20.73
C GLN A 106 23.02 -2.27 -19.46
N LEU A 107 22.79 -0.96 -19.51
CA LEU A 107 22.29 -0.19 -18.37
C LEU A 107 20.89 -0.67 -17.95
N LEU A 108 20.01 -0.92 -18.91
CA LEU A 108 18.66 -1.46 -18.64
C LEU A 108 18.74 -2.84 -17.99
N TRP A 109 19.62 -3.72 -18.51
CA TRP A 109 19.83 -5.05 -17.95
C TRP A 109 20.33 -5.01 -16.51
N ASP A 110 21.35 -4.20 -16.23
CA ASP A 110 21.93 -4.07 -14.90
C ASP A 110 20.89 -3.51 -13.89
N LYS A 111 20.14 -2.48 -14.28
CA LYS A 111 19.07 -1.92 -13.44
C LYS A 111 17.93 -2.90 -13.22
N SER A 112 17.52 -3.62 -14.26
CA SER A 112 16.45 -4.63 -14.17
C SER A 112 16.87 -5.81 -13.30
N LYS A 113 18.08 -6.30 -13.47
CA LYS A 113 18.65 -7.39 -12.67
C LYS A 113 18.73 -7.02 -11.19
N ASP A 114 19.25 -5.83 -10.88
CA ASP A 114 19.31 -5.31 -9.51
C ASP A 114 17.92 -5.19 -8.88
N PHE A 115 16.95 -4.70 -9.64
CA PHE A 115 15.56 -4.59 -9.18
C PHE A 115 14.95 -5.98 -8.91
N LEU A 116 15.08 -6.92 -9.87
CA LEU A 116 14.55 -8.27 -9.75
C LEU A 116 15.14 -9.00 -8.54
N HIS A 117 16.46 -8.95 -8.37
CA HIS A 117 17.11 -9.60 -7.23
C HIS A 117 16.60 -9.07 -5.89
N ARG A 118 16.42 -7.76 -5.77
CA ARG A 118 15.98 -7.11 -4.52
C ARG A 118 14.50 -7.35 -4.25
N ALA A 119 13.65 -7.19 -5.27
CA ALA A 119 12.22 -7.40 -5.16
C ALA A 119 11.91 -8.88 -4.87
N PHE A 120 12.53 -9.79 -5.61
CA PHE A 120 12.33 -11.23 -5.45
C PHE A 120 12.72 -11.71 -4.04
N SER A 121 13.89 -11.32 -3.53
CA SER A 121 14.36 -11.75 -2.21
C SER A 121 13.41 -11.27 -1.10
N VAL A 122 12.97 -10.01 -1.14
CA VAL A 122 12.06 -9.47 -0.10
C VAL A 122 10.68 -10.11 -0.19
N ILE A 123 10.14 -10.28 -1.41
CA ILE A 123 8.83 -10.90 -1.63
C ILE A 123 8.86 -12.36 -1.21
N LEU A 124 9.91 -13.11 -1.59
CA LEU A 124 10.07 -14.53 -1.23
C LEU A 124 10.06 -14.71 0.29
N ILE A 125 10.91 -13.95 1.00
CA ILE A 125 10.97 -14.02 2.47
C ILE A 125 9.62 -13.66 3.08
N ALA A 126 9.00 -12.57 2.60
CA ALA A 126 7.68 -12.15 3.07
C ALA A 126 6.61 -13.23 2.87
N THR A 127 6.61 -13.89 1.70
CA THR A 127 5.66 -14.97 1.39
C THR A 127 5.87 -16.17 2.30
N ILE A 128 7.12 -16.58 2.55
CA ILE A 128 7.44 -17.66 3.47
C ILE A 128 6.97 -17.32 4.89
N VAL A 129 7.21 -16.09 5.36
CA VAL A 129 6.76 -15.64 6.69
C VAL A 129 5.23 -15.65 6.80
N VAL A 130 4.52 -15.15 5.80
CA VAL A 130 3.03 -15.19 5.78
C VAL A 130 2.53 -16.63 5.77
N TRP A 131 3.12 -17.48 4.94
CA TRP A 131 2.76 -18.90 4.90
C TRP A 131 2.96 -19.56 6.26
N PHE A 132 4.10 -19.32 6.91
CA PHE A 132 4.39 -19.83 8.23
C PHE A 132 3.38 -19.34 9.28
N LEU A 133 3.12 -18.03 9.36
CA LEU A 133 2.16 -17.43 10.29
C LEU A 133 0.72 -17.89 10.07
N LYS A 134 0.38 -18.29 8.84
CA LYS A 134 -0.96 -18.80 8.50
C LYS A 134 -1.09 -20.30 8.81
N SER A 135 0.01 -21.06 8.66
CA SER A 135 -0.02 -22.52 8.78
C SER A 135 0.25 -23.06 10.19
N PHE A 136 0.84 -22.24 11.06
CA PHE A 136 1.23 -22.66 12.41
C PHE A 136 0.51 -21.87 13.50
N ASP A 137 0.22 -22.57 14.60
CA ASP A 137 -0.21 -22.00 15.86
C ASP A 137 1.02 -21.65 16.75
N PHE A 138 0.80 -20.94 17.87
CA PHE A 138 1.86 -20.62 18.85
C PHE A 138 2.53 -21.87 19.47
N GLN A 139 1.92 -23.05 19.34
CA GLN A 139 2.48 -24.33 19.77
C GLN A 139 3.22 -25.08 18.64
N PHE A 140 3.43 -24.43 17.47
CA PHE A 140 4.05 -25.02 16.28
C PHE A 140 3.30 -26.25 15.71
N ASN A 141 2.02 -26.38 16.00
CA ASN A 141 1.18 -27.38 15.36
C ASN A 141 0.66 -26.84 14.01
N LEU A 142 0.57 -27.72 13.02
CA LEU A 142 -0.10 -27.39 11.76
C LEU A 142 -1.59 -27.24 12.02
N VAL A 143 -2.12 -26.07 11.66
CA VAL A 143 -3.52 -25.70 11.90
C VAL A 143 -4.32 -25.92 10.63
N GLU A 144 -5.37 -26.76 10.71
CA GLU A 144 -6.33 -26.94 9.61
C GLU A 144 -7.33 -25.79 9.56
N GLU A 145 -7.68 -25.19 10.70
CA GLU A 145 -8.58 -24.05 10.79
C GLU A 145 -7.82 -22.73 10.88
N SER A 146 -8.04 -21.86 9.92
CA SER A 146 -7.38 -20.52 9.83
C SER A 146 -7.62 -19.64 11.07
N GLN A 147 -8.62 -19.93 11.90
CA GLN A 147 -8.92 -19.17 13.13
C GLN A 147 -7.88 -19.33 14.22
N GLN A 148 -7.22 -20.49 14.28
CA GLN A 148 -6.23 -20.83 15.31
C GLN A 148 -4.81 -20.43 14.91
N SER A 149 -4.63 -19.89 13.72
CA SER A 149 -3.30 -19.48 13.22
C SER A 149 -2.72 -18.30 14.01
N MET A 150 -1.40 -18.25 14.09
CA MET A 150 -0.68 -17.08 14.68
C MET A 150 -1.11 -15.77 14.03
N LEU A 151 -1.38 -15.78 12.73
CA LEU A 151 -1.84 -14.61 11.98
C LEU A 151 -3.21 -14.14 12.47
N ALA A 152 -4.15 -15.05 12.72
CA ALA A 152 -5.49 -14.74 13.24
C ALA A 152 -5.41 -14.18 14.67
N ALA A 153 -4.55 -14.72 15.51
CA ALA A 153 -4.35 -14.23 16.88
C ALA A 153 -3.77 -12.80 16.90
N ILE A 154 -2.75 -12.51 16.08
CA ILE A 154 -2.19 -11.15 15.93
C ILE A 154 -3.26 -10.20 15.40
N SER A 155 -4.04 -10.64 14.42
CA SER A 155 -5.13 -9.85 13.86
C SER A 155 -6.24 -9.58 14.88
N GLY A 156 -6.55 -10.55 15.75
CA GLY A 156 -7.51 -10.42 16.83
C GLY A 156 -7.19 -9.28 17.79
N LEU A 157 -5.90 -9.03 18.05
CA LEU A 157 -5.45 -7.89 18.88
C LEU A 157 -5.76 -6.54 18.21
N LEU A 158 -5.81 -6.49 16.87
CA LEU A 158 -6.10 -5.26 16.11
C LEU A 158 -7.60 -5.04 15.89
N VAL A 159 -8.44 -6.07 16.04
CA VAL A 159 -9.89 -5.98 15.86
C VAL A 159 -10.54 -4.86 16.67
N PRO A 160 -10.26 -4.67 17.99
CA PRO A 160 -10.88 -3.58 18.75
C PRO A 160 -10.54 -2.19 18.20
N LEU A 161 -9.34 -2.01 17.63
CA LEU A 161 -8.94 -0.76 16.99
C LEU A 161 -9.67 -0.53 15.65
N MET A 162 -10.06 -1.60 14.96
CA MET A 162 -10.73 -1.55 13.65
C MET A 162 -12.26 -1.49 13.74
N ARG A 163 -12.85 -1.81 14.89
CA ARG A 163 -14.32 -1.73 15.11
C ARG A 163 -14.91 -0.37 14.80
N PRO A 164 -14.33 0.77 15.24
CA PRO A 164 -14.93 2.10 15.01
C PRO A 164 -15.05 2.47 13.53
N ILE A 165 -14.24 1.87 12.67
CA ILE A 165 -14.22 2.14 11.22
C ILE A 165 -15.06 1.13 10.42
N GLY A 166 -15.90 0.31 11.09
CA GLY A 166 -16.73 -0.70 10.45
C GLY A 166 -15.99 -1.96 9.97
N LEU A 167 -14.72 -2.15 10.37
CA LEU A 167 -13.87 -3.30 10.01
C LEU A 167 -13.64 -4.24 11.20
N GLY A 168 -14.69 -4.47 12.01
CA GLY A 168 -14.63 -5.28 13.22
C GLY A 168 -14.57 -6.80 12.99
N ASP A 169 -14.67 -7.29 11.78
CA ASP A 169 -14.56 -8.71 11.45
C ASP A 169 -13.06 -9.12 11.42
N TRP A 170 -12.71 -10.11 12.25
CA TRP A 170 -11.34 -10.63 12.32
C TRP A 170 -10.81 -11.13 10.96
N ARG A 171 -11.69 -11.65 10.08
CA ARG A 171 -11.35 -12.11 8.73
C ARG A 171 -10.84 -10.98 7.84
N ILE A 172 -11.50 -9.82 7.91
CA ILE A 172 -11.08 -8.61 7.19
C ILE A 172 -9.73 -8.14 7.73
N VAL A 173 -9.58 -8.04 9.05
CA VAL A 173 -8.34 -7.59 9.69
C VAL A 173 -7.18 -8.54 9.34
N THR A 174 -7.39 -9.86 9.39
CA THR A 174 -6.39 -10.86 9.00
C THR A 174 -5.96 -10.69 7.53
N SER A 175 -6.91 -10.42 6.65
CA SER A 175 -6.62 -10.15 5.23
C SER A 175 -5.78 -8.88 5.05
N LEU A 176 -6.09 -7.82 5.78
CA LEU A 176 -5.34 -6.55 5.74
C LEU A 176 -3.93 -6.69 6.33
N VAL A 177 -3.76 -7.43 7.42
CA VAL A 177 -2.45 -7.74 8.01
C VAL A 177 -1.59 -8.57 7.04
N SER A 178 -2.18 -9.57 6.39
CA SER A 178 -1.51 -10.30 5.29
C SER A 178 -1.11 -9.36 4.15
N GLY A 179 -1.96 -8.40 3.80
CA GLY A 179 -1.70 -7.39 2.77
C GLY A 179 -0.59 -6.39 3.11
N PHE A 180 -0.19 -6.26 4.35
CA PHE A 180 1.00 -5.51 4.72
C PHE A 180 2.27 -6.19 4.20
N MET A 181 2.31 -7.51 4.25
CA MET A 181 3.44 -8.27 3.73
C MET A 181 3.46 -8.24 2.19
N ALA A 182 2.35 -8.64 1.56
CA ALA A 182 2.18 -8.65 0.12
C ALA A 182 0.72 -8.27 -0.24
N LYS A 183 0.53 -7.17 -0.95
CA LYS A 183 -0.82 -6.61 -1.23
C LYS A 183 -1.72 -7.59 -1.99
N GLU A 184 -1.16 -8.37 -2.88
CA GLU A 184 -1.86 -9.41 -3.64
C GLU A 184 -2.39 -10.55 -2.76
N SER A 185 -1.81 -10.80 -1.59
CA SER A 185 -2.27 -11.85 -0.70
C SER A 185 -3.61 -11.55 -0.02
N VAL A 186 -4.03 -10.28 0.04
CA VAL A 186 -5.33 -9.87 0.60
C VAL A 186 -6.47 -10.65 -0.03
N VAL A 187 -6.54 -10.68 -1.36
CA VAL A 187 -7.62 -11.35 -2.10
C VAL A 187 -7.59 -12.85 -1.87
N SER A 188 -6.40 -13.46 -1.88
CA SER A 188 -6.26 -14.89 -1.63
C SER A 188 -6.73 -15.28 -0.23
N VAL A 189 -6.31 -14.51 0.78
CA VAL A 189 -6.70 -14.73 2.17
C VAL A 189 -8.21 -14.50 2.35
N MET A 190 -8.77 -13.44 1.77
CA MET A 190 -10.22 -13.20 1.80
C MET A 190 -11.00 -14.36 1.19
N LYS A 191 -10.63 -14.84 0.01
CA LYS A 191 -11.30 -15.99 -0.61
C LYS A 191 -11.25 -17.23 0.27
N THR A 192 -10.14 -17.47 0.95
CA THR A 192 -10.01 -18.63 1.87
C THR A 192 -10.85 -18.46 3.13
N LEU A 193 -10.81 -17.28 3.77
CA LEU A 193 -11.48 -17.06 5.06
C LEU A 193 -13.00 -16.90 4.94
N PHE A 194 -13.48 -16.37 3.83
CA PHE A 194 -14.94 -16.23 3.58
C PHE A 194 -15.55 -17.43 2.84
N ALA A 195 -14.74 -18.42 2.44
CA ALA A 195 -15.20 -19.64 1.72
C ALA A 195 -16.16 -19.35 0.54
N GLY A 196 -16.01 -18.16 -0.09
CA GLY A 196 -16.86 -17.70 -1.20
C GLY A 196 -18.05 -16.82 -0.77
N ASP A 197 -18.41 -16.78 0.50
CA ASP A 197 -19.52 -15.93 0.99
C ASP A 197 -19.00 -14.55 1.45
N VAL A 198 -18.47 -13.79 0.49
CA VAL A 198 -18.02 -12.42 0.73
C VAL A 198 -19.19 -11.47 0.96
N ALA A 199 -20.41 -11.85 0.55
CA ALA A 199 -21.62 -11.04 0.71
C ALA A 199 -22.03 -10.86 2.18
N SER A 200 -21.50 -11.67 3.11
CA SER A 200 -21.67 -11.48 4.55
C SER A 200 -21.06 -10.19 5.11
N ILE A 201 -20.14 -9.57 4.34
CA ILE A 201 -19.60 -8.24 4.64
C ILE A 201 -20.63 -7.20 4.21
N GLY A 202 -21.06 -6.32 5.10
CA GLY A 202 -21.95 -5.22 4.73
C GLY A 202 -21.33 -4.29 3.68
N THR A 203 -22.16 -3.67 2.83
CA THR A 203 -21.71 -2.74 1.77
C THR A 203 -20.90 -1.57 2.33
N LEU A 204 -21.26 -1.08 3.51
CA LEU A 204 -20.52 -0.02 4.20
C LEU A 204 -19.13 -0.48 4.63
N SER A 205 -19.01 -1.68 5.21
CA SER A 205 -17.72 -2.25 5.59
C SER A 205 -16.83 -2.50 4.37
N ALA A 206 -17.41 -2.92 3.24
CA ALA A 206 -16.70 -3.06 1.97
C ALA A 206 -16.15 -1.70 1.47
N ALA A 207 -16.92 -0.62 1.55
CA ALA A 207 -16.48 0.72 1.20
C ALA A 207 -15.35 1.21 2.12
N CYS A 208 -15.49 1.02 3.43
CA CYS A 208 -14.44 1.34 4.41
C CYS A 208 -13.15 0.55 4.15
N MET A 209 -13.27 -0.74 3.81
CA MET A 209 -12.15 -1.60 3.45
C MET A 209 -11.42 -1.11 2.19
N LEU A 210 -12.16 -0.66 1.16
CA LEU A 210 -11.58 -0.09 -0.07
C LEU A 210 -10.76 1.15 0.24
N VAL A 211 -11.32 2.10 1.01
CA VAL A 211 -10.62 3.35 1.36
C VAL A 211 -9.44 3.08 2.29
N PHE A 212 -9.61 2.18 3.26
CA PHE A 212 -8.51 1.78 4.13
C PHE A 212 -7.38 1.11 3.31
N SER A 213 -7.70 0.16 2.43
CA SER A 213 -6.70 -0.53 1.60
C SER A 213 -6.01 0.38 0.60
N LEU A 214 -6.65 1.48 0.19
CA LEU A 214 -6.05 2.52 -0.64
C LEU A 214 -4.93 3.25 0.10
N LEU A 215 -5.17 3.68 1.34
CA LEU A 215 -4.34 4.64 2.07
C LEU A 215 -3.40 4.00 3.08
N TYR A 216 -3.70 2.77 3.55
CA TYR A 216 -2.87 2.14 4.57
C TYR A 216 -1.47 1.80 4.06
N THR A 217 -0.62 1.47 4.99
CA THR A 217 0.83 1.27 4.84
C THR A 217 1.26 0.62 3.52
N PRO A 218 2.39 1.04 2.93
CA PRO A 218 3.00 0.37 1.79
C PRO A 218 3.40 -1.07 2.16
N CYS A 219 3.54 -1.95 1.16
CA CYS A 219 4.00 -3.32 1.40
C CYS A 219 5.43 -3.35 1.97
N VAL A 220 5.80 -4.45 2.62
CA VAL A 220 7.12 -4.62 3.24
C VAL A 220 8.27 -4.29 2.28
N ALA A 221 8.15 -4.66 0.99
CA ALA A 221 9.15 -4.31 -0.01
C ALA A 221 9.32 -2.79 -0.20
N ALA A 222 8.21 -2.04 -0.19
CA ALA A 222 8.26 -0.58 -0.28
C ALA A 222 8.80 0.06 1.01
N VAL A 223 8.44 -0.48 2.18
CA VAL A 223 9.00 -0.06 3.48
C VAL A 223 10.52 -0.28 3.52
N ALA A 224 10.99 -1.43 3.02
CA ALA A 224 12.41 -1.73 2.91
C ALA A 224 13.13 -0.75 1.96
N ALA A 225 12.50 -0.37 0.84
CA ALA A 225 13.05 0.64 -0.06
C ALA A 225 13.12 2.03 0.61
N ILE A 226 12.06 2.47 1.28
CA ILE A 226 12.02 3.73 2.04
C ILE A 226 13.10 3.74 3.13
N ARG A 227 13.25 2.63 3.86
CA ARG A 227 14.28 2.49 4.91
C ARG A 227 15.69 2.68 4.35
N ARG A 228 15.95 2.20 3.15
CA ARG A 228 17.25 2.36 2.47
C ARG A 228 17.53 3.79 2.04
N GLU A 229 16.48 4.52 1.62
CA GLU A 229 16.63 5.87 1.08
C GLU A 229 16.58 6.97 2.16
N MET A 230 15.80 6.77 3.22
CA MET A 230 15.56 7.79 4.25
C MET A 230 16.01 7.38 5.65
N GLY A 231 16.36 6.09 5.84
CA GLY A 231 16.73 5.53 7.15
C GLY A 231 15.54 4.95 7.93
N GLY A 232 15.86 4.23 9.01
CA GLY A 232 14.88 3.45 9.78
C GLY A 232 13.81 4.30 10.48
N LYS A 233 14.19 5.43 11.06
CA LYS A 233 13.26 6.33 11.78
C LYS A 233 12.17 6.87 10.85
N TRP A 234 12.55 7.33 9.67
CA TRP A 234 11.61 7.83 8.66
C TRP A 234 10.70 6.74 8.12
N SER A 235 11.22 5.54 7.93
CA SER A 235 10.42 4.39 7.48
C SER A 235 9.28 4.06 8.45
N VAL A 236 9.57 4.03 9.76
CA VAL A 236 8.54 3.82 10.80
C VAL A 236 7.54 4.97 10.82
N CYS A 237 8.01 6.22 10.73
CA CYS A 237 7.15 7.40 10.71
C CYS A 237 6.17 7.35 9.52
N VAL A 238 6.62 6.95 8.32
CA VAL A 238 5.77 6.79 7.14
C VAL A 238 4.68 5.76 7.37
N VAL A 239 5.04 4.59 7.91
CA VAL A 239 4.08 3.51 8.20
C VAL A 239 3.01 3.99 9.19
N LEU A 240 3.43 4.59 10.31
CA LEU A 240 2.49 5.09 11.33
C LEU A 240 1.59 6.19 10.79
N TRP A 241 2.15 7.15 10.06
CA TRP A 241 1.40 8.22 9.44
C TRP A 241 0.33 7.70 8.47
N GLN A 242 0.70 6.76 7.60
CA GLN A 242 -0.24 6.21 6.63
C GLN A 242 -1.32 5.35 7.28
N CYS A 243 -0.99 4.55 8.29
CA CYS A 243 -1.99 3.81 9.06
C CYS A 243 -2.97 4.76 9.75
N ALA A 244 -2.48 5.83 10.39
CA ALA A 244 -3.33 6.81 11.06
C ALA A 244 -4.25 7.54 10.06
N LEU A 245 -3.70 7.95 8.91
CA LEU A 245 -4.49 8.61 7.86
C LEU A 245 -5.54 7.67 7.26
N ALA A 246 -5.17 6.42 6.98
CA ALA A 246 -6.09 5.41 6.46
C ALA A 246 -7.22 5.13 7.44
N TRP A 247 -6.90 5.03 8.73
CA TRP A 247 -7.88 4.85 9.79
C TRP A 247 -8.85 6.04 9.88
N PHE A 248 -8.32 7.26 9.87
CA PHE A 248 -9.12 8.48 9.90
C PHE A 248 -10.05 8.60 8.68
N MET A 249 -9.54 8.35 7.49
CA MET A 249 -10.34 8.41 6.26
C MET A 249 -11.41 7.31 6.20
N ALA A 250 -11.09 6.11 6.67
CA ALA A 250 -12.08 5.04 6.77
C ALA A 250 -13.17 5.37 7.81
N LEU A 251 -12.79 6.01 8.93
CA LEU A 251 -13.75 6.50 9.93
C LEU A 251 -14.71 7.53 9.33
N LEU A 252 -14.19 8.49 8.57
CA LEU A 252 -15.04 9.48 7.88
C LEU A 252 -16.03 8.81 6.93
N VAL A 253 -15.58 7.83 6.13
CA VAL A 253 -16.45 7.08 5.23
C VAL A 253 -17.50 6.30 6.01
N HIS A 254 -17.13 5.68 7.13
CA HIS A 254 -18.07 4.95 7.99
C HIS A 254 -19.14 5.87 8.57
N LEU A 255 -18.75 7.04 9.11
CA LEU A 255 -19.69 8.02 9.67
C LEU A 255 -20.63 8.57 8.59
N ILE A 256 -20.11 8.95 7.44
CA ILE A 256 -20.93 9.44 6.31
C ILE A 256 -21.88 8.35 5.84
N GLY A 257 -21.44 7.10 5.75
CA GLY A 257 -22.26 5.97 5.33
C GLY A 257 -23.39 5.67 6.32
N MET A 258 -23.12 5.76 7.62
CA MET A 258 -24.16 5.63 8.66
C MET A 258 -25.21 6.76 8.56
N MET A 259 -24.77 8.00 8.34
CA MET A 259 -25.68 9.15 8.15
C MET A 259 -26.52 9.01 6.87
N ALA A 260 -25.99 8.38 5.84
CA ALA A 260 -26.67 8.12 4.57
C ALA A 260 -27.60 6.88 4.62
N GLY A 261 -27.70 6.17 5.76
CA GLY A 261 -28.56 5.01 5.93
C GLY A 261 -28.08 3.76 5.16
N LEU A 262 -26.77 3.63 4.89
CA LEU A 262 -26.15 2.50 4.22
C LEU A 262 -25.71 1.38 5.20
N ALA A 263 -26.14 1.46 6.46
CA ALA A 263 -25.78 0.50 7.49
C ALA A 263 -26.59 -0.80 7.37
#